data_3853d1a027f7ab36bd1dfe9a2d5cfd6b
#
_entry.id   3853d1a027f7ab36bd1dfe9a2d5cfd6b
#
_cell.length_a   1.000
_cell.length_b   1.000
_cell.length_c   1.000
_cell.angle_alpha   90.00
_cell.angle_beta   90.00
_cell.angle_gamma   90.00
#
_symmetry.space_group_name_H-M   'P 1'
#
loop_
_entity.id
_entity.type
_entity.pdbx_description
1 polymer ?
#
loop_
_entity_poly.entity_id
_entity_poly.type
_entity_poly.pdbx_seq_one_letter_code
_entity_poly.pdbx_strand_id
1 'polypeptide(L)'
;LLFLFAACQEKVTSPARVDTLPSIFPDYVGVTIPSTIAPLNFRVTDDGVEAVDVVIAGTKGKPVRLNGRLVDIPAKQWHELLESNKGDSIEVKVSVRQGKKWKEYRPFPIYVSPFPIDYGLVYRLLAPGYEVYSKMGIYERELSTFRQTPLFENTQVTAACINCHAFNRT
;
A
#
# COMPACT_ATOMS: atom_id res chain seq x y z
N LEU A 1 35.18 8.10 7.00
CA LEU A 1 34.31 9.12 7.61
C LEU A 1 32.86 8.79 7.20
N LEU A 2 32.10 8.18 8.11
CA LEU A 2 30.72 7.78 7.88
C LEU A 2 29.83 8.99 8.21
N PHE A 3 29.29 9.67 7.21
CA PHE A 3 28.29 10.69 7.41
C PHE A 3 26.94 10.04 7.70
N LEU A 4 26.57 9.97 8.97
CA LEU A 4 25.21 9.69 9.39
C LEU A 4 24.32 10.90 9.02
N PHE A 5 23.61 10.82 7.90
CA PHE A 5 22.48 11.72 7.62
C PHE A 5 21.36 11.37 8.59
N ALA A 6 21.33 12.05 9.74
CA ALA A 6 20.12 12.08 10.55
C ALA A 6 19.06 12.81 9.72
N ALA A 7 18.14 12.08 9.12
CA ALA A 7 16.96 12.65 8.51
C ALA A 7 16.16 13.34 9.64
N CYS A 8 16.30 14.65 9.73
CA CYS A 8 15.57 15.45 10.70
C CYS A 8 14.10 15.36 10.34
N GLN A 9 13.32 14.61 11.11
CA GLN A 9 11.87 14.50 10.95
C GLN A 9 11.27 15.88 11.27
N GLU A 10 10.86 16.58 10.22
CA GLU A 10 10.23 17.89 10.37
C GLU A 10 8.85 17.71 10.98
N LYS A 11 8.64 18.26 12.17
CA LYS A 11 7.33 18.14 12.84
C LYS A 11 6.32 19.11 12.22
N VAL A 12 5.11 18.63 12.02
CA VAL A 12 3.96 19.46 11.64
C VAL A 12 3.70 20.46 12.76
N THR A 13 3.82 21.74 12.46
CA THR A 13 3.57 22.83 13.40
C THR A 13 2.43 23.71 12.92
N SER A 14 1.41 23.90 13.75
CA SER A 14 0.27 24.78 13.51
C SER A 14 -0.32 24.70 12.10
N PRO A 15 -0.75 23.51 11.61
CA PRO A 15 -1.25 23.37 10.25
C PRO A 15 -2.58 24.11 10.07
N ALA A 16 -2.75 24.77 8.93
CA ALA A 16 -4.05 25.28 8.52
C ALA A 16 -4.93 24.09 8.11
N ARG A 17 -6.04 23.90 8.78
CA ARG A 17 -7.01 22.85 8.44
C ARG A 17 -7.85 23.25 7.25
N VAL A 18 -7.99 22.33 6.30
CA VAL A 18 -8.84 22.51 5.11
C VAL A 18 -9.86 21.38 5.04
N ASP A 19 -11.06 21.70 4.59
CA ASP A 19 -12.16 20.74 4.44
C ASP A 19 -12.16 20.08 3.05
N THR A 20 -10.98 19.76 2.54
CA THR A 20 -10.79 19.01 1.31
C THR A 20 -10.01 17.74 1.57
N LEU A 21 -10.26 16.70 0.80
CA LEU A 21 -9.48 15.47 0.84
C LEU A 21 -8.11 15.66 0.17
N PRO A 22 -7.07 14.92 0.59
CA PRO A 22 -5.78 14.93 -0.10
C PRO A 22 -5.92 14.25 -1.47
N SER A 23 -5.10 14.68 -2.43
CA SER A 23 -4.95 13.98 -3.69
C SER A 23 -3.94 12.85 -3.52
N ILE A 24 -4.40 11.61 -3.58
CA ILE A 24 -3.56 10.41 -3.40
C ILE A 24 -3.75 9.43 -4.56
N PHE A 25 -2.71 8.66 -4.85
CA PHE A 25 -2.77 7.59 -5.85
C PHE A 25 -2.04 6.33 -5.34
N PRO A 26 -2.68 5.14 -5.34
CA PRO A 26 -4.09 4.89 -5.62
C PRO A 26 -5.03 5.60 -4.63
N ASP A 27 -6.30 5.82 -5.05
CA ASP A 27 -7.31 6.42 -4.18
C ASP A 27 -7.89 5.35 -3.24
N TYR A 28 -7.61 5.52 -1.95
CA TYR A 28 -8.09 4.63 -0.89
C TYR A 28 -9.12 5.29 0.05
N VAL A 29 -9.68 6.42 -0.35
CA VAL A 29 -10.65 7.13 0.48
C VAL A 29 -11.92 6.30 0.66
N GLY A 30 -12.26 5.97 1.91
CA GLY A 30 -13.51 5.28 2.25
C GLY A 30 -13.61 3.82 1.80
N VAL A 31 -12.50 3.19 1.42
CA VAL A 31 -12.51 1.77 1.01
C VAL A 31 -12.69 0.84 2.20
N THR A 32 -13.28 -0.34 1.96
CA THR A 32 -13.30 -1.45 2.90
C THR A 32 -12.26 -2.48 2.52
N ILE A 33 -11.45 -2.88 3.47
CA ILE A 33 -10.33 -3.79 3.25
C ILE A 33 -10.40 -5.02 4.17
N PRO A 34 -9.91 -6.18 3.73
CA PRO A 34 -9.70 -7.33 4.61
C PRO A 34 -8.67 -7.05 5.70
N SER A 35 -8.85 -7.65 6.87
CA SER A 35 -7.97 -7.41 8.01
C SER A 35 -6.52 -7.91 7.83
N THR A 36 -6.27 -8.73 6.82
CA THR A 36 -4.94 -9.31 6.55
C THR A 36 -4.33 -8.87 5.21
N ILE A 37 -4.90 -7.85 4.56
CA ILE A 37 -4.39 -7.35 3.26
C ILE A 37 -3.00 -6.73 3.40
N ALA A 38 -2.19 -6.79 2.33
CA ALA A 38 -0.92 -6.08 2.21
C ALA A 38 -1.09 -4.56 2.45
N PRO A 39 -0.03 -3.86 2.88
CA PRO A 39 -0.07 -2.42 3.09
C PRO A 39 -0.62 -1.65 1.89
N LEU A 40 -1.53 -0.71 2.15
CA LEU A 40 -2.07 0.18 1.13
C LEU A 40 -1.11 1.35 0.91
N ASN A 41 0.02 1.07 0.29
CA ASN A 41 0.99 2.11 -0.06
C ASN A 41 0.40 3.07 -1.08
N PHE A 42 0.64 4.37 -0.90
CA PHE A 42 0.13 5.39 -1.80
C PHE A 42 1.11 6.55 -1.97
N ARG A 43 0.85 7.38 -2.94
CA ARG A 43 1.60 8.60 -3.20
C ARG A 43 0.68 9.82 -3.08
N VAL A 44 1.15 10.85 -2.40
CA VAL A 44 0.51 12.17 -2.41
C VAL A 44 0.88 12.87 -3.72
N THR A 45 -0.14 13.26 -4.49
CA THR A 45 0.02 13.78 -5.85
C THR A 45 -0.16 15.28 -5.99
N ASP A 46 -0.47 15.98 -4.89
CA ASP A 46 -0.58 17.44 -4.88
C ASP A 46 0.68 18.13 -5.41
N ASP A 47 0.48 19.17 -6.21
CA ASP A 47 1.58 19.96 -6.77
C ASP A 47 2.21 20.90 -5.74
N GLY A 48 3.49 21.21 -5.93
CA GLY A 48 4.23 22.17 -5.09
C GLY A 48 4.44 21.73 -3.64
N VAL A 49 4.20 20.44 -3.31
CA VAL A 49 4.42 19.90 -1.98
C VAL A 49 5.90 19.61 -1.77
N GLU A 50 6.48 20.16 -0.71
CA GLU A 50 7.88 19.99 -0.32
C GLU A 50 8.07 18.92 0.78
N ALA A 51 7.11 18.80 1.69
CA ALA A 51 7.10 17.79 2.73
C ALA A 51 5.69 17.22 2.95
N VAL A 52 5.64 15.96 3.35
CA VAL A 52 4.40 15.22 3.66
C VAL A 52 4.58 14.51 4.98
N ASP A 53 3.58 14.63 5.84
CA ASP A 53 3.44 13.87 7.08
C ASP A 53 2.11 13.11 7.02
N VAL A 54 2.15 11.82 7.31
CA VAL A 54 0.98 10.94 7.31
C VAL A 54 0.89 10.23 8.64
N VAL A 55 -0.29 10.27 9.24
CA VAL A 55 -0.61 9.51 10.45
C VAL A 55 -1.78 8.59 10.15
N ILE A 56 -1.59 7.30 10.34
CA ILE A 56 -2.63 6.28 10.22
C ILE A 56 -2.91 5.76 11.64
N ALA A 57 -4.14 5.92 12.11
CA ALA A 57 -4.51 5.57 13.48
C ALA A 57 -5.88 4.92 13.51
N GLY A 58 -6.06 3.94 14.37
CA GLY A 58 -7.35 3.37 14.71
C GLY A 58 -7.79 3.79 16.11
N THR A 59 -8.94 3.30 16.54
CA THR A 59 -9.44 3.45 17.93
C THR A 59 -8.56 2.68 18.92
N LYS A 60 -7.83 1.67 18.44
CA LYS A 60 -6.93 0.81 19.22
C LYS A 60 -5.57 0.69 18.53
N GLY A 61 -4.58 0.31 19.31
CA GLY A 61 -3.22 0.08 18.82
C GLY A 61 -2.37 1.35 18.72
N LYS A 62 -1.16 1.19 18.21
CA LYS A 62 -0.24 2.31 18.02
C LYS A 62 -0.43 2.94 16.63
N PRO A 63 -0.46 4.27 16.51
CA PRO A 63 -0.52 4.91 15.22
C PRO A 63 0.77 4.69 14.42
N VAL A 64 0.62 4.53 13.11
CA VAL A 64 1.72 4.49 12.14
C VAL A 64 1.97 5.92 11.66
N ARG A 65 3.22 6.39 11.75
CA ARG A 65 3.62 7.74 11.32
C ARG A 65 4.67 7.63 10.21
N LEU A 66 4.42 8.34 9.13
CA LEU A 66 5.21 8.27 7.91
C LEU A 66 5.46 9.66 7.36
N ASN A 67 6.59 9.82 6.68
CA ASN A 67 6.97 11.08 6.04
C ASN A 67 7.34 10.83 4.58
N GLY A 68 7.11 11.84 3.74
CA GLY A 68 7.45 11.78 2.33
C GLY A 68 6.25 11.56 1.42
N ARG A 69 6.40 11.94 0.15
CA ARG A 69 5.33 11.84 -0.86
C ARG A 69 4.97 10.39 -1.20
N LEU A 70 5.93 9.49 -1.15
CA LEU A 70 5.70 8.05 -1.27
C LEU A 70 5.50 7.49 0.14
N VAL A 71 4.29 7.09 0.42
CA VAL A 71 3.87 6.53 1.70
C VAL A 71 4.03 5.02 1.62
N ASP A 72 5.14 4.53 2.16
CA ASP A 72 5.48 3.10 2.21
C ASP A 72 5.27 2.61 3.64
N ILE A 73 4.18 1.87 3.85
CA ILE A 73 3.71 1.48 5.17
C ILE A 73 4.43 0.21 5.62
N PRO A 74 5.15 0.21 6.76
CA PRO A 74 5.82 -0.99 7.25
C PRO A 74 4.82 -2.10 7.55
N ALA A 75 4.97 -3.25 6.87
CA ALA A 75 4.01 -4.35 6.91
C ALA A 75 3.65 -4.82 8.32
N LYS A 76 4.65 -4.90 9.21
CA LYS A 76 4.42 -5.31 10.60
C LYS A 76 3.48 -4.34 11.34
N GLN A 77 3.76 -3.03 11.26
CA GLN A 77 2.93 -2.00 11.92
C GLN A 77 1.53 -1.95 11.31
N TRP A 78 1.43 -2.12 9.99
CA TRP A 78 0.16 -2.21 9.28
C TRP A 78 -0.70 -3.37 9.78
N HIS A 79 -0.18 -4.58 9.81
CA HIS A 79 -0.93 -5.74 10.26
C HIS A 79 -1.31 -5.66 11.74
N GLU A 80 -0.44 -5.15 12.61
CA GLU A 80 -0.75 -4.90 14.02
C GLU A 80 -1.91 -3.90 14.19
N LEU A 81 -1.92 -2.85 13.36
CA LEU A 81 -2.97 -1.84 13.37
C LEU A 81 -4.31 -2.41 12.88
N LEU A 82 -4.31 -3.14 11.75
CA LEU A 82 -5.51 -3.77 11.20
C LEU A 82 -6.09 -4.81 12.17
N GLU A 83 -5.23 -5.66 12.74
CA GLU A 83 -5.65 -6.69 13.72
C GLU A 83 -6.36 -6.07 14.91
N SER A 84 -5.83 -4.95 15.43
CA SER A 84 -6.40 -4.24 16.57
C SER A 84 -7.75 -3.57 16.27
N ASN A 85 -8.06 -3.31 14.99
CA ASN A 85 -9.23 -2.55 14.55
C ASN A 85 -10.16 -3.37 13.62
N LYS A 86 -10.14 -4.70 13.71
CA LYS A 86 -11.09 -5.58 12.98
C LYS A 86 -12.53 -5.21 13.27
N GLY A 87 -13.33 -5.06 12.23
CA GLY A 87 -14.75 -4.69 12.32
C GLY A 87 -14.98 -3.19 12.64
N ASP A 88 -13.93 -2.39 12.62
CA ASP A 88 -13.95 -0.95 12.89
C ASP A 88 -13.29 -0.20 11.70
N SER A 89 -12.86 1.00 11.90
CA SER A 89 -12.14 1.81 10.91
C SER A 89 -10.81 2.31 11.46
N ILE A 90 -9.90 2.57 10.54
CA ILE A 90 -8.71 3.37 10.77
C ILE A 90 -8.84 4.70 10.04
N GLU A 91 -8.27 5.75 10.57
CA GLU A 91 -8.27 7.09 9.98
C GLU A 91 -6.90 7.42 9.43
N VAL A 92 -6.88 7.97 8.22
CA VAL A 92 -5.67 8.46 7.56
C VAL A 92 -5.71 9.99 7.57
N LYS A 93 -4.72 10.59 8.21
CA LYS A 93 -4.50 12.03 8.26
C LYS A 93 -3.28 12.38 7.44
N VAL A 94 -3.45 13.28 6.48
CA VAL A 94 -2.38 13.76 5.61
C VAL A 94 -2.16 15.25 5.83
N SER A 95 -0.93 15.62 6.12
CA SER A 95 -0.48 17.01 6.19
C SER A 95 0.61 17.25 5.16
N VAL A 96 0.54 18.38 4.46
CA VAL A 96 1.53 18.75 3.45
C VAL A 96 2.11 20.11 3.76
N ARG A 97 3.38 20.33 3.43
CA ARG A 97 4.03 21.62 3.53
C ARG A 97 4.28 22.21 2.14
N GLN A 98 3.85 23.46 1.99
CA GLN A 98 4.14 24.29 0.81
C GLN A 98 4.83 25.57 1.30
N GLY A 99 6.07 25.78 0.93
CA GLY A 99 6.89 26.85 1.51
C GLY A 99 7.06 26.68 3.03
N LYS A 100 6.67 27.68 3.80
CA LYS A 100 6.79 27.69 5.27
C LYS A 100 5.51 27.26 6.00
N LYS A 101 4.43 26.93 5.28
CA LYS A 101 3.12 26.65 5.88
C LYS A 101 2.74 25.19 5.74
N TRP A 102 2.28 24.61 6.85
CA TRP A 102 1.64 23.30 6.86
C TRP A 102 0.14 23.45 6.61
N LYS A 103 -0.40 22.54 5.82
CA LYS A 103 -1.83 22.35 5.53
C LYS A 103 -2.21 20.93 5.94
N GLU A 104 -3.23 20.78 6.80
CA GLU A 104 -3.79 19.48 7.18
C GLU A 104 -5.10 19.29 6.42
N TYR A 105 -5.18 18.22 5.64
CA TYR A 105 -6.39 17.85 4.91
C TYR A 105 -7.43 17.24 5.85
N ARG A 106 -8.68 17.20 5.38
CA ARG A 106 -9.73 16.43 6.03
C ARG A 106 -9.31 14.97 6.11
N PRO A 107 -9.27 14.37 7.30
CA PRO A 107 -8.95 12.94 7.44
C PRO A 107 -10.01 12.08 6.74
N PHE A 108 -9.60 10.89 6.32
CA PHE A 108 -10.52 9.94 5.69
C PHE A 108 -10.41 8.56 6.34
N PRO A 109 -11.53 7.82 6.41
CA PRO A 109 -11.56 6.48 6.97
C PRO A 109 -11.13 5.43 5.94
N ILE A 110 -10.58 4.33 6.45
CA ILE A 110 -10.48 3.02 5.79
C ILE A 110 -11.17 2.03 6.71
N TYR A 111 -12.16 1.30 6.22
CA TYR A 111 -12.93 0.34 6.99
C TYR A 111 -12.23 -1.02 6.98
N VAL A 112 -12.06 -1.61 8.17
CA VAL A 112 -11.37 -2.90 8.33
C VAL A 112 -12.43 -4.00 8.51
N SER A 113 -12.55 -4.87 7.53
CA SER A 113 -13.43 -6.04 7.62
C SER A 113 -13.00 -6.95 8.77
N PRO A 114 -13.93 -7.56 9.51
CA PRO A 114 -13.59 -8.60 10.49
C PRO A 114 -13.05 -9.88 9.84
N PHE A 115 -13.26 -10.04 8.53
CA PHE A 115 -12.84 -11.22 7.79
C PHE A 115 -11.45 -11.03 7.17
N PRO A 116 -10.59 -12.06 7.26
CA PRO A 116 -9.32 -12.06 6.53
C PRO A 116 -9.55 -12.21 5.03
N ILE A 117 -8.52 -11.89 4.24
CA ILE A 117 -8.46 -12.29 2.84
C ILE A 117 -7.87 -13.70 2.74
N ASP A 118 -8.17 -14.42 1.66
CA ASP A 118 -7.50 -15.67 1.33
C ASP A 118 -5.99 -15.46 1.21
N TYR A 119 -5.23 -16.56 1.37
CA TYR A 119 -3.77 -16.52 1.35
C TYR A 119 -3.22 -15.88 0.09
N GLY A 120 -3.71 -16.28 -1.07
CA GLY A 120 -3.13 -15.87 -2.32
C GLY A 120 -4.09 -15.91 -3.51
N LEU A 121 -3.64 -15.30 -4.58
CA LEU A 121 -4.27 -15.30 -5.89
C LEU A 121 -3.31 -15.95 -6.88
N VAL A 122 -3.80 -16.98 -7.60
CA VAL A 122 -3.06 -17.56 -8.71
C VAL A 122 -3.60 -16.99 -10.01
N TYR A 123 -2.70 -16.51 -10.87
CA TYR A 123 -3.06 -15.85 -12.11
C TYR A 123 -2.03 -16.09 -13.19
N ARG A 124 -2.44 -15.91 -14.42
CA ARG A 124 -1.56 -15.91 -15.57
C ARG A 124 -1.03 -14.52 -15.82
N LEU A 125 0.28 -14.38 -15.85
CA LEU A 125 0.94 -13.14 -16.23
C LEU A 125 1.26 -13.18 -17.73
N LEU A 126 0.72 -12.19 -18.46
CA LEU A 126 1.01 -11.92 -19.85
C LEU A 126 1.70 -10.57 -19.92
N ALA A 127 3.00 -10.56 -20.04
CA ALA A 127 3.72 -9.32 -20.24
C ALA A 127 3.58 -8.85 -21.70
N PRO A 128 3.46 -7.56 -21.95
CA PRO A 128 3.37 -7.03 -23.30
C PRO A 128 4.71 -7.19 -24.04
N GLY A 129 4.64 -7.63 -25.31
CA GLY A 129 5.79 -7.72 -26.22
C GLY A 129 6.54 -9.07 -26.20
N TYR A 130 7.28 -9.28 -27.27
CA TYR A 130 8.07 -10.51 -27.49
C TYR A 130 9.25 -10.65 -26.52
N GLU A 131 9.75 -9.53 -26.00
CA GLU A 131 10.96 -9.50 -25.14
C GLU A 131 10.75 -10.15 -23.78
N VAL A 132 9.51 -10.41 -23.40
CA VAL A 132 9.14 -10.91 -22.07
C VAL A 132 8.49 -12.31 -22.13
N TYR A 133 8.58 -13.00 -23.26
CA TYR A 133 8.08 -14.38 -23.41
C TYR A 133 8.59 -15.32 -22.30
N SER A 134 9.84 -15.16 -21.89
CA SER A 134 10.45 -15.95 -20.82
C SER A 134 9.79 -15.74 -19.44
N LYS A 135 9.16 -14.60 -19.23
CA LYS A 135 8.49 -14.23 -17.97
C LYS A 135 6.98 -14.46 -18.01
N MET A 136 6.46 -14.94 -19.12
CA MET A 136 5.04 -15.31 -19.19
C MET A 136 4.83 -16.64 -18.49
N GLY A 137 3.82 -16.73 -17.66
CA GLY A 137 3.58 -17.94 -16.88
C GLY A 137 2.43 -17.82 -15.89
N ILE A 138 2.35 -18.79 -15.02
CA ILE A 138 1.40 -18.84 -13.90
C ILE A 138 2.15 -18.42 -12.64
N TYR A 139 1.60 -17.47 -11.94
CA TYR A 139 2.16 -16.88 -10.73
C TYR A 139 1.17 -16.96 -9.58
N GLU A 140 1.71 -17.14 -8.39
CA GLU A 140 1.00 -16.96 -7.15
C GLU A 140 1.39 -15.61 -6.55
N ARG A 141 0.38 -14.83 -6.13
CA ARG A 141 0.56 -13.60 -5.36
C ARG A 141 0.00 -13.78 -3.97
N GLU A 142 0.86 -13.64 -2.98
CA GLU A 142 0.44 -13.57 -1.59
C GLU A 142 -0.24 -12.22 -1.33
N LEU A 143 -1.48 -12.26 -0.81
CA LEU A 143 -2.31 -11.06 -0.68
C LEU A 143 -2.07 -10.29 0.62
N SER A 144 -1.40 -10.89 1.59
CA SER A 144 -0.98 -10.23 2.85
C SER A 144 0.35 -9.48 2.71
N THR A 145 1.07 -9.70 1.60
CA THR A 145 2.36 -9.07 1.28
C THR A 145 2.41 -8.66 -0.19
N PHE A 146 3.59 -8.22 -0.65
CA PHE A 146 3.83 -7.96 -2.08
C PHE A 146 4.54 -9.12 -2.78
N ARG A 147 4.69 -10.28 -2.12
CA ARG A 147 5.41 -11.41 -2.66
C ARG A 147 4.66 -12.01 -3.84
N GLN A 148 5.36 -12.17 -4.94
CA GLN A 148 4.92 -12.89 -6.13
C GLN A 148 5.91 -14.00 -6.41
N THR A 149 5.41 -15.21 -6.62
CA THR A 149 6.22 -16.40 -6.87
C THR A 149 5.81 -17.02 -8.20
N PRO A 150 6.74 -17.28 -9.13
CA PRO A 150 6.42 -18.04 -10.33
C PRO A 150 6.14 -19.50 -9.92
N LEU A 151 4.99 -20.01 -10.33
CA LEU A 151 4.64 -21.42 -10.20
C LEU A 151 5.10 -22.18 -11.44
N PHE A 152 4.95 -21.55 -12.61
CA PHE A 152 5.31 -22.13 -13.87
C PHE A 152 5.56 -21.07 -14.94
N GLU A 153 6.71 -21.07 -15.59
CA GLU A 153 7.07 -20.11 -16.63
C GLU A 153 7.32 -20.82 -17.98
N ASN A 154 7.12 -20.10 -19.09
CA ASN A 154 7.30 -20.63 -20.44
C ASN A 154 8.67 -21.26 -20.68
N THR A 155 9.71 -20.81 -19.99
CA THR A 155 11.08 -21.33 -20.09
C THR A 155 11.28 -22.70 -19.45
N GLN A 156 10.35 -23.15 -18.62
CA GLN A 156 10.42 -24.44 -17.94
C GLN A 156 9.95 -25.61 -18.83
N VAL A 157 9.32 -25.29 -19.96
CA VAL A 157 8.83 -26.28 -20.91
C VAL A 157 9.40 -26.00 -22.29
N THR A 158 10.05 -26.98 -22.87
CA THR A 158 10.67 -26.86 -24.21
C THR A 158 9.56 -26.62 -25.25
N ALA A 159 9.65 -25.49 -25.96
CA ALA A 159 8.77 -25.12 -27.09
C ALA A 159 7.26 -25.06 -26.78
N ALA A 160 6.86 -24.86 -25.52
CA ALA A 160 5.46 -24.76 -25.16
C ALA A 160 5.12 -23.39 -24.60
N CYS A 161 3.93 -22.91 -24.93
CA CYS A 161 3.34 -21.73 -24.33
C CYS A 161 2.33 -22.17 -23.27
N ILE A 162 2.50 -21.71 -22.05
CA ILE A 162 1.53 -21.95 -20.96
C ILE A 162 0.37 -21.00 -21.15
N ASN A 163 -0.57 -21.43 -21.98
CA ASN A 163 -1.67 -20.56 -22.42
C ASN A 163 -2.99 -20.85 -21.72
N CYS A 164 -3.28 -22.12 -21.46
CA CYS A 164 -4.53 -22.55 -20.84
C CYS A 164 -4.23 -23.39 -19.60
N HIS A 165 -4.91 -23.08 -18.49
CA HIS A 165 -4.84 -23.88 -17.27
C HIS A 165 -6.20 -23.97 -16.61
N ALA A 166 -6.42 -25.04 -15.89
CA ALA A 166 -7.56 -25.21 -15.00
C ALA A 166 -7.06 -25.68 -13.65
N PHE A 167 -7.67 -25.17 -12.59
CA PHE A 167 -7.39 -25.60 -11.23
C PHE A 167 -8.28 -26.78 -10.88
N ASN A 168 -7.67 -27.84 -10.38
CA ASN A 168 -8.43 -28.93 -9.80
C ASN A 168 -8.95 -28.48 -8.42
N ARG A 169 -10.26 -28.53 -8.23
CA ARG A 169 -10.92 -28.32 -6.93
C ARG A 169 -11.17 -29.68 -6.31
N THR A 170 -10.20 -30.19 -5.59
CA THR A 170 -10.36 -31.36 -4.72
C THR A 170 -10.61 -30.93 -3.30
#